data_45ec71db99301834e763fd1508ade23b
#
_entry.id   45ec71db99301834e763fd1508ade23b
#
_cell.length_a   1.000
_cell.length_b   1.000
_cell.length_c   1.000
_cell.angle_alpha   90.00
_cell.angle_beta   90.00
_cell.angle_gamma   90.00
#
_symmetry.space_group_name_H-M   'P 1'
#
loop_
_entity.id
_entity.type
_entity.pdbx_description
1 polymer ?
#
loop_
_entity_poly.entity_id
_entity_poly.type
_entity_poly.pdbx_seq_one_letter_code
_entity_poly.pdbx_strand_id
1 'polypeptide(L)'
;SRHSVRLITLLEKDGKGLNLTEHVIDGIRNHSKPEGKFLSKEAVANLSLEAQIVRISDALAYLAHDILDALRSDYIKIEDLPTEAVDALGVRHSQRIDAVIRDVVESSWDCTGEIEVEGGDQPWIRMSPELGKIITDLRVFMFDKFYHPISASVEGRKAAAIVGVLFD
;
A
#
# COMPACT_ATOMS: atom_id res chain seq x y z
N SER A 1 3.83 -12.30 -0.48
CA SER A 1 4.13 -13.24 0.62
C SER A 1 4.48 -14.64 0.09
N ARG A 2 5.10 -15.50 0.92
CA ARG A 2 5.40 -16.90 0.51
C ARG A 2 4.13 -17.68 0.19
N HIS A 3 3.06 -17.43 0.92
CA HIS A 3 1.77 -18.10 0.67
C HIS A 3 1.14 -17.66 -0.65
N SER A 4 1.19 -16.38 -1.00
CA SER A 4 0.71 -15.88 -2.29
C SER A 4 1.45 -16.53 -3.46
N VAL A 5 2.77 -16.68 -3.36
CA VAL A 5 3.56 -17.41 -4.37
C VAL A 5 3.13 -18.86 -4.46
N ARG A 6 2.97 -19.57 -3.32
CA ARG A 6 2.49 -20.95 -3.31
C ARG A 6 1.11 -21.09 -3.97
N LEU A 7 0.20 -20.16 -3.69
CA LEU A 7 -1.14 -20.15 -4.30
C LEU A 7 -1.05 -20.13 -5.82
N ILE A 8 -0.34 -19.15 -6.39
CA ILE A 8 -0.28 -18.94 -7.85
C ILE A 8 0.59 -19.96 -8.60
N THR A 9 1.58 -20.57 -7.92
CA THR A 9 2.49 -21.52 -8.59
C THR A 9 2.12 -22.98 -8.42
N LEU A 10 1.37 -23.33 -7.35
CA LEU A 10 1.11 -24.72 -7.00
C LEU A 10 -0.36 -25.05 -6.80
N LEU A 11 -1.20 -24.14 -6.30
CA LEU A 11 -2.57 -24.49 -5.90
C LEU A 11 -3.60 -24.15 -6.97
N GLU A 12 -3.43 -23.05 -7.68
CA GLU A 12 -4.35 -22.64 -8.75
C GLU A 12 -4.44 -23.69 -9.87
N LYS A 13 -5.55 -23.67 -10.62
CA LYS A 13 -5.85 -24.59 -11.72
C LYS A 13 -5.67 -26.06 -11.35
N ASP A 14 -6.28 -26.47 -10.26
CA ASP A 14 -6.25 -27.88 -9.79
C ASP A 14 -4.83 -28.40 -9.56
N GLY A 15 -3.98 -27.59 -8.98
CA GLY A 15 -2.60 -27.96 -8.65
C GLY A 15 -1.57 -27.78 -9.77
N LYS A 16 -1.95 -27.15 -10.89
CA LYS A 16 -1.05 -26.90 -12.03
C LYS A 16 -0.35 -25.54 -11.98
N GLY A 17 -0.84 -24.64 -11.14
CA GLY A 17 -0.38 -23.26 -11.09
C GLY A 17 -0.79 -22.43 -12.31
N LEU A 18 -0.47 -21.15 -12.29
CA LEU A 18 -0.88 -20.18 -13.34
C LEU A 18 0.14 -20.02 -14.48
N ASN A 19 1.28 -20.70 -14.44
CA ASN A 19 2.34 -20.57 -15.45
C ASN A 19 2.76 -19.11 -15.71
N LEU A 20 3.02 -18.37 -14.61
CA LEU A 20 3.44 -16.97 -14.66
C LEU A 20 4.95 -16.85 -14.89
N THR A 21 5.37 -15.73 -15.47
CA THR A 21 6.81 -15.42 -15.60
C THR A 21 7.43 -15.14 -14.22
N GLU A 22 8.75 -15.35 -14.10
CA GLU A 22 9.48 -15.04 -12.87
C GLU A 22 9.34 -13.57 -12.44
N HIS A 23 9.25 -12.62 -13.37
CA HIS A 23 9.02 -11.22 -13.06
C HIS A 23 7.69 -10.96 -12.35
N VAL A 24 6.61 -11.63 -12.82
CA VAL A 24 5.29 -11.52 -12.17
C VAL A 24 5.31 -12.19 -10.80
N ILE A 25 5.93 -13.36 -10.68
CA ILE A 25 6.09 -14.07 -9.40
C ILE A 25 6.89 -13.23 -8.41
N ASP A 26 7.95 -12.55 -8.86
CA ASP A 26 8.77 -11.69 -8.04
C ASP A 26 8.00 -10.45 -7.55
N GLY A 27 7.23 -9.80 -8.41
CA GLY A 27 6.32 -8.73 -8.03
C GLY A 27 5.35 -9.16 -6.94
N ILE A 28 4.70 -10.34 -7.10
CA ILE A 28 3.78 -10.90 -6.11
C ILE A 28 4.53 -11.29 -4.81
N ARG A 29 5.75 -11.80 -4.90
CA ARG A 29 6.58 -12.15 -3.73
C ARG A 29 6.89 -10.93 -2.88
N ASN A 30 7.19 -9.82 -3.51
CA ASN A 30 7.73 -8.63 -2.89
C ASN A 30 6.71 -7.49 -2.67
N HIS A 31 5.41 -7.69 -2.99
CA HIS A 31 4.39 -6.66 -2.78
C HIS A 31 4.21 -6.31 -1.30
N SER A 32 4.27 -7.31 -0.41
CA SER A 32 4.14 -7.10 1.03
C SER A 32 5.38 -6.39 1.59
N LYS A 33 5.15 -5.43 2.47
CA LYS A 33 6.18 -4.61 3.10
C LYS A 33 6.57 -5.15 4.47
N PRO A 34 7.83 -5.10 4.87
CA PRO A 34 8.19 -5.12 6.28
C PRO A 34 7.63 -3.85 6.95
N GLU A 35 7.44 -3.91 8.27
CA GLU A 35 7.09 -2.73 9.08
C GLU A 35 8.14 -1.63 8.88
N GLY A 36 7.69 -0.38 8.75
CA GLY A 36 8.54 0.79 8.62
C GLY A 36 8.36 1.60 7.35
N LYS A 37 9.41 2.25 6.89
CA LYS A 37 9.40 3.12 5.70
C LYS A 37 9.18 2.29 4.43
N PHE A 38 7.96 2.27 3.93
CA PHE A 38 7.61 1.45 2.77
C PHE A 38 7.99 2.07 1.41
N LEU A 39 8.36 3.34 1.41
CA LEU A 39 8.68 4.14 0.23
C LEU A 39 10.01 4.86 0.43
N SER A 40 11.07 4.12 0.67
CA SER A 40 12.43 4.67 0.58
C SER A 40 13.18 4.00 -0.55
N LYS A 41 14.13 4.72 -1.16
CA LYS A 41 14.99 4.21 -2.23
C LYS A 41 15.66 2.90 -1.82
N GLU A 42 16.13 2.82 -0.58
CA GLU A 42 16.81 1.65 -0.02
C GLU A 42 15.86 0.44 0.11
N ALA A 43 14.59 0.69 0.46
CA ALA A 43 13.60 -0.38 0.63
C ALA A 43 13.17 -1.03 -0.70
N VAL A 44 13.43 -0.37 -1.83
CA VAL A 44 13.04 -0.83 -3.16
C VAL A 44 14.22 -1.06 -4.11
N ALA A 45 15.44 -0.78 -3.69
CA ALA A 45 16.65 -0.80 -4.53
C ALA A 45 16.89 -2.13 -5.30
N ASN A 46 16.42 -3.26 -4.74
CA ASN A 46 16.58 -4.58 -5.36
C ASN A 46 15.31 -5.08 -6.06
N LEU A 47 14.32 -4.22 -6.25
CA LEU A 47 13.05 -4.57 -6.89
C LEU A 47 13.01 -4.04 -8.32
N SER A 48 12.40 -4.80 -9.23
CA SER A 48 12.07 -4.27 -10.55
C SER A 48 11.06 -3.11 -10.43
N LEU A 49 10.98 -2.25 -11.44
CA LEU A 49 10.03 -1.12 -11.44
C LEU A 49 8.59 -1.61 -11.32
N GLU A 50 8.26 -2.73 -11.94
CA GLU A 50 6.93 -3.35 -11.84
C GLU A 50 6.63 -3.81 -10.40
N ALA A 51 7.60 -4.43 -9.73
CA ALA A 51 7.44 -4.83 -8.33
C ALA A 51 7.30 -3.62 -7.40
N GLN A 52 7.99 -2.52 -7.70
CA GLN A 52 7.86 -1.25 -6.98
C GLN A 52 6.46 -0.65 -7.19
N ILE A 53 5.93 -0.65 -8.43
CA ILE A 53 4.57 -0.19 -8.73
C ILE A 53 3.54 -1.01 -7.96
N VAL A 54 3.62 -2.34 -8.01
CA VAL A 54 2.68 -3.21 -7.27
C VAL A 54 2.72 -2.91 -5.77
N ARG A 55 3.92 -2.73 -5.22
CA ARG A 55 4.11 -2.46 -3.79
C ARG A 55 3.54 -1.11 -3.34
N ILE A 56 3.78 -0.03 -4.10
CA ILE A 56 3.25 1.29 -3.78
C ILE A 56 1.73 1.32 -3.95
N SER A 57 1.22 0.73 -5.03
CA SER A 57 -0.22 0.67 -5.33
C SER A 57 -0.98 -0.09 -4.26
N ASP A 58 -0.49 -1.26 -3.82
CA ASP A 58 -1.08 -2.04 -2.72
C ASP A 58 -1.18 -1.19 -1.45
N ALA A 59 -0.10 -0.51 -1.07
CA ALA A 59 -0.07 0.32 0.12
C ALA A 59 -1.06 1.48 0.11
N LEU A 60 -1.15 2.16 -1.01
CA LEU A 60 -1.97 3.35 -1.16
C LEU A 60 -3.45 2.98 -1.33
N ALA A 61 -3.74 1.88 -2.04
CA ALA A 61 -5.08 1.35 -2.17
C ALA A 61 -5.64 0.92 -0.81
N TYR A 62 -4.87 0.18 0.00
CA TYR A 62 -5.28 -0.16 1.36
C TYR A 62 -5.59 1.07 2.20
N LEU A 63 -4.67 2.03 2.26
CA LEU A 63 -4.90 3.26 3.03
C LEU A 63 -6.17 3.99 2.60
N ALA A 64 -6.39 4.14 1.29
CA ALA A 64 -7.57 4.83 0.77
C ALA A 64 -8.88 4.08 1.08
N HIS A 65 -8.88 2.74 1.02
CA HIS A 65 -10.03 1.92 1.36
C HIS A 65 -10.29 1.89 2.87
N ASP A 66 -9.25 1.79 3.69
CA ASP A 66 -9.39 1.81 5.15
C ASP A 66 -9.99 3.13 5.65
N ILE A 67 -9.58 4.27 5.05
CA ILE A 67 -10.21 5.57 5.33
C ILE A 67 -11.68 5.56 4.93
N LEU A 68 -12.01 5.01 3.75
CA LEU A 68 -13.40 4.90 3.29
C LEU A 68 -14.25 4.06 4.25
N ASP A 69 -13.72 2.94 4.72
CA ASP A 69 -14.42 2.04 5.64
C ASP A 69 -14.59 2.66 7.03
N ALA A 70 -13.57 3.37 7.53
CA ALA A 70 -13.64 4.11 8.78
C ALA A 70 -14.71 5.21 8.75
N LEU A 71 -14.80 5.93 7.60
CA LEU A 71 -15.84 6.95 7.38
C LEU A 71 -17.24 6.35 7.23
N ARG A 72 -17.37 5.23 6.49
CA ARG A 72 -18.66 4.56 6.28
C ARG A 72 -19.24 3.92 7.54
N SER A 73 -18.36 3.47 8.42
CA SER A 73 -18.75 2.90 9.71
C SER A 73 -19.01 3.94 10.79
N ASP A 74 -18.94 5.24 10.46
CA ASP A 74 -19.02 6.36 11.40
C ASP A 74 -17.99 6.26 12.55
N TYR A 75 -16.90 5.52 12.34
CA TYR A 75 -15.82 5.38 13.31
C TYR A 75 -14.98 6.65 13.40
N ILE A 76 -14.77 7.29 12.27
CA ILE A 76 -14.20 8.65 12.14
C ILE A 76 -15.08 9.47 11.20
N LYS A 77 -14.96 10.79 11.29
CA LYS A 77 -15.60 11.74 10.38
C LYS A 77 -14.55 12.44 9.51
N ILE A 78 -15.01 13.11 8.45
CA ILE A 78 -14.09 13.89 7.58
C ILE A 78 -13.35 14.95 8.40
N GLU A 79 -14.01 15.57 9.36
CA GLU A 79 -13.47 16.62 10.22
C GLU A 79 -12.37 16.10 11.16
N ASP A 80 -12.32 14.80 11.41
CA ASP A 80 -11.29 14.16 12.24
C ASP A 80 -9.98 13.94 11.48
N LEU A 81 -10.05 13.90 10.13
CA LEU A 81 -8.86 13.70 9.31
C LEU A 81 -7.91 14.90 9.40
N PRO A 82 -6.58 14.70 9.32
CA PRO A 82 -5.64 15.80 9.24
C PRO A 82 -5.99 16.75 8.10
N THR A 83 -6.07 18.05 8.38
CA THR A 83 -6.47 19.07 7.40
C THR A 83 -5.59 19.03 6.16
N GLU A 84 -4.27 18.91 6.35
CA GLU A 84 -3.29 18.81 5.25
C GLU A 84 -3.60 17.60 4.32
N ALA A 85 -4.07 16.49 4.89
CA ALA A 85 -4.46 15.32 4.10
C ALA A 85 -5.76 15.55 3.32
N VAL A 86 -6.74 16.25 3.92
CA VAL A 86 -8.00 16.60 3.24
C VAL A 86 -7.73 17.58 2.10
N ASP A 87 -6.89 18.59 2.33
CA ASP A 87 -6.54 19.61 1.33
C ASP A 87 -5.79 18.99 0.13
N ALA A 88 -4.84 18.10 0.40
CA ALA A 88 -4.02 17.48 -0.64
C ALA A 88 -4.75 16.35 -1.40
N LEU A 89 -5.55 15.54 -0.69
CA LEU A 89 -6.14 14.31 -1.24
C LEU A 89 -7.63 14.44 -1.53
N GLY A 90 -8.29 15.48 -1.01
CA GLY A 90 -9.73 15.69 -1.15
C GLY A 90 -10.57 14.84 -0.20
N VAL A 91 -11.88 15.15 -0.20
CA VAL A 91 -12.86 14.53 0.72
C VAL A 91 -13.43 13.22 0.21
N ARG A 92 -13.44 12.99 -1.12
CA ARG A 92 -14.01 11.78 -1.72
C ARG A 92 -12.94 10.72 -1.94
N HIS A 93 -13.33 9.45 -1.83
CA HIS A 93 -12.44 8.32 -2.09
C HIS A 93 -11.77 8.41 -3.49
N SER A 94 -12.54 8.74 -4.52
CA SER A 94 -12.01 8.89 -5.88
C SER A 94 -11.00 10.02 -6.02
N GLN A 95 -11.16 11.11 -5.28
CA GLN A 95 -10.21 12.22 -5.28
C GLN A 95 -8.88 11.79 -4.64
N ARG A 96 -8.94 11.05 -3.51
CA ARG A 96 -7.75 10.50 -2.85
C ARG A 96 -6.96 9.59 -3.77
N ILE A 97 -7.64 8.70 -4.48
CA ILE A 97 -6.99 7.79 -5.44
C ILE A 97 -6.38 8.58 -6.61
N ASP A 98 -7.12 9.51 -7.21
CA ASP A 98 -6.64 10.32 -8.33
C ASP A 98 -5.42 11.17 -7.95
N ALA A 99 -5.46 11.86 -6.80
CA ALA A 99 -4.35 12.67 -6.31
C ALA A 99 -3.06 11.87 -6.12
N VAL A 100 -3.18 10.69 -5.50
CA VAL A 100 -2.03 9.82 -5.26
C VAL A 100 -1.46 9.24 -6.56
N ILE A 101 -2.31 8.78 -7.48
CA ILE A 101 -1.86 8.23 -8.77
C ILE A 101 -1.13 9.30 -9.55
N ARG A 102 -1.70 10.51 -9.63
CA ARG A 102 -1.10 11.65 -10.35
C ARG A 102 0.28 11.99 -9.80
N ASP A 103 0.41 12.15 -8.50
CA ASP A 103 1.69 12.46 -7.86
C ASP A 103 2.74 11.37 -8.11
N VAL A 104 2.37 10.09 -7.95
CA VAL A 104 3.30 8.97 -8.20
C VAL A 104 3.76 8.94 -9.66
N VAL A 105 2.84 9.16 -10.61
CA VAL A 105 3.17 9.19 -12.04
C VAL A 105 4.12 10.36 -12.35
N GLU A 106 3.77 11.56 -11.90
CA GLU A 106 4.58 12.77 -12.13
C GLU A 106 5.97 12.66 -11.47
N SER A 107 6.01 12.17 -10.23
CA SER A 107 7.27 12.02 -9.48
C SER A 107 8.18 10.90 -10.01
N SER A 108 7.63 9.94 -10.75
CA SER A 108 8.36 8.77 -11.26
C SER A 108 8.51 8.79 -12.78
N TRP A 109 8.32 9.94 -13.45
CA TRP A 109 8.35 10.02 -14.91
C TRP A 109 9.70 9.60 -15.52
N ASP A 110 10.78 9.77 -14.78
CA ASP A 110 12.12 9.29 -15.13
C ASP A 110 12.23 7.76 -15.26
N CYS A 111 11.27 7.01 -14.69
CA CYS A 111 11.20 5.56 -14.85
C CYS A 111 10.66 5.11 -16.22
N THR A 112 10.10 6.02 -17.04
CA THR A 112 9.57 5.69 -18.37
C THR A 112 10.67 5.45 -19.42
N GLY A 113 11.87 5.94 -19.16
CA GLY A 113 12.97 5.95 -20.13
C GLY A 113 12.88 7.07 -21.18
N GLU A 114 11.87 7.95 -21.08
CA GLU A 114 11.71 9.11 -21.98
C GLU A 114 12.64 10.27 -21.63
N ILE A 115 13.19 10.27 -20.41
CA ILE A 115 14.10 11.31 -19.90
C ILE A 115 15.41 10.65 -19.50
N GLU A 116 16.54 11.20 -19.93
CA GLU A 116 17.85 10.79 -19.46
C GLU A 116 18.02 11.18 -17.99
N VAL A 117 18.33 10.20 -17.13
CA VAL A 117 18.62 10.43 -15.71
C VAL A 117 20.05 10.90 -15.57
N GLU A 118 20.24 12.18 -15.23
CA GLU A 118 21.58 12.71 -14.95
C GLU A 118 22.18 12.05 -13.70
N GLY A 119 23.48 11.72 -13.76
CA GLY A 119 24.23 11.27 -12.57
C GLY A 119 24.33 9.77 -12.35
N GLY A 120 23.77 8.92 -13.24
CA GLY A 120 23.94 7.46 -13.16
C GLY A 120 23.12 6.76 -12.06
N ASP A 121 22.26 7.48 -11.39
CA ASP A 121 21.31 6.93 -10.42
C ASP A 121 20.22 6.12 -11.14
N GLN A 122 19.93 4.91 -10.63
CA GLN A 122 18.81 4.14 -11.16
C GLN A 122 17.47 4.82 -10.78
N PRO A 123 16.58 5.04 -11.75
CA PRO A 123 15.24 5.57 -11.46
C PRO A 123 14.46 4.58 -10.59
N TRP A 124 13.56 5.10 -9.78
CA TRP A 124 12.72 4.31 -8.88
C TRP A 124 11.33 4.94 -8.71
N ILE A 125 10.33 4.11 -8.42
CA ILE A 125 8.94 4.55 -8.24
C ILE A 125 8.79 5.22 -6.87
N ARG A 126 8.30 6.47 -6.89
CA ARG A 126 8.22 7.31 -5.70
C ARG A 126 7.02 8.26 -5.73
N MET A 127 6.74 8.85 -4.59
CA MET A 127 5.90 10.04 -4.45
C MET A 127 6.78 11.28 -4.27
N SER A 128 6.19 12.45 -4.45
CA SER A 128 6.81 13.70 -4.03
C SER A 128 7.10 13.66 -2.52
N PRO A 129 8.14 14.37 -2.04
CA PRO A 129 8.43 14.46 -0.60
C PRO A 129 7.25 14.99 0.20
N GLU A 130 6.50 15.95 -0.35
CA GLU A 130 5.33 16.59 0.24
C GLU A 130 4.22 15.56 0.46
N LEU A 131 3.83 14.84 -0.58
CA LEU A 131 2.79 13.82 -0.46
C LEU A 131 3.26 12.66 0.41
N GLY A 132 4.52 12.27 0.32
CA GLY A 132 5.13 11.23 1.15
C GLY A 132 4.99 11.54 2.65
N LYS A 133 5.18 12.82 3.04
CA LYS A 133 4.96 13.27 4.41
C LYS A 133 3.48 13.16 4.80
N ILE A 134 2.58 13.70 3.97
CA ILE A 134 1.13 13.67 4.22
C ILE A 134 0.63 12.22 4.39
N ILE A 135 1.04 11.32 3.51
CA ILE A 135 0.68 9.89 3.60
C ILE A 135 1.23 9.24 4.87
N THR A 136 2.43 9.62 5.29
CA THR A 136 3.02 9.10 6.54
C THR A 136 2.21 9.57 7.74
N ASP A 137 1.90 10.85 7.83
CA ASP A 137 1.12 11.44 8.92
C ASP A 137 -0.31 10.87 8.96
N LEU A 138 -0.93 10.70 7.79
CA LEU A 138 -2.25 10.08 7.66
C LEU A 138 -2.25 8.60 8.11
N ARG A 139 -1.19 7.86 7.83
CA ARG A 139 -1.04 6.49 8.35
C ARG A 139 -0.92 6.46 9.87
N VAL A 140 -0.12 7.36 10.46
CA VAL A 140 -0.01 7.48 11.93
C VAL A 140 -1.39 7.77 12.52
N PHE A 141 -2.13 8.71 11.94
CA PHE A 141 -3.50 9.00 12.36
C PHE A 141 -4.39 7.75 12.30
N MET A 142 -4.36 6.98 11.19
CA MET A 142 -5.17 5.77 11.06
C MET A 142 -4.77 4.68 12.07
N PHE A 143 -3.48 4.54 12.38
CA PHE A 143 -3.04 3.63 13.44
C PHE A 143 -3.61 4.02 14.79
N ASP A 144 -3.54 5.29 15.16
CA ASP A 144 -3.96 5.79 16.48
C ASP A 144 -5.48 5.85 16.62
N LYS A 145 -6.19 6.23 15.58
CA LYS A 145 -7.63 6.48 15.65
C LYS A 145 -8.51 5.33 15.17
N PHE A 146 -7.97 4.41 14.36
CA PHE A 146 -8.75 3.34 13.75
C PHE A 146 -8.20 1.95 14.11
N TYR A 147 -6.98 1.61 13.71
CA TYR A 147 -6.50 0.23 13.85
C TYR A 147 -6.29 -0.19 15.31
N HIS A 148 -5.58 0.60 16.12
CA HIS A 148 -5.31 0.26 17.51
C HIS A 148 -6.61 0.17 18.34
N PRO A 149 -7.54 1.14 18.29
CA PRO A 149 -8.80 1.06 19.01
C PRO A 149 -9.65 -0.15 18.62
N ILE A 150 -9.75 -0.47 17.31
CA ILE A 150 -10.50 -1.63 16.84
C ILE A 150 -9.86 -2.93 17.34
N SER A 151 -8.55 -3.08 17.19
CA SER A 151 -7.84 -4.28 17.65
C SER A 151 -7.95 -4.49 19.17
N ALA A 152 -7.96 -3.41 19.95
CA ALA A 152 -8.10 -3.43 21.40
C ALA A 152 -9.57 -3.56 21.87
N SER A 153 -10.55 -3.45 20.97
CA SER A 153 -11.97 -3.57 21.29
C SER A 153 -12.34 -5.00 21.75
N VAL A 154 -13.49 -5.14 22.37
CA VAL A 154 -14.04 -6.47 22.73
C VAL A 154 -14.24 -7.32 21.48
N GLU A 155 -14.77 -6.73 20.43
CA GLU A 155 -15.06 -7.41 19.16
C GLU A 155 -13.77 -7.80 18.43
N GLY A 156 -12.76 -6.93 18.42
CA GLY A 156 -11.44 -7.24 17.85
C GLY A 156 -10.77 -8.43 18.55
N ARG A 157 -10.80 -8.47 19.88
CA ARG A 157 -10.28 -9.62 20.64
C ARG A 157 -11.06 -10.91 20.40
N LYS A 158 -12.40 -10.85 20.29
CA LYS A 158 -13.21 -12.01 19.92
C LYS A 158 -12.86 -12.52 18.52
N ALA A 159 -12.75 -11.64 17.55
CA ALA A 159 -12.37 -12.00 16.19
C ALA A 159 -10.99 -12.70 16.16
N ALA A 160 -10.01 -12.14 16.86
CA ALA A 160 -8.68 -12.75 16.95
C ALA A 160 -8.72 -14.16 17.61
N ALA A 161 -9.53 -14.32 18.67
CA ALA A 161 -9.70 -15.62 19.34
C ALA A 161 -10.37 -16.66 18.42
N ILE A 162 -11.39 -16.26 17.64
CA ILE A 162 -12.05 -17.15 16.68
C ILE A 162 -11.07 -17.60 15.59
N VAL A 163 -10.28 -16.67 15.04
CA VAL A 163 -9.24 -17.02 14.06
C VAL A 163 -8.23 -18.00 14.65
N GLY A 164 -7.76 -17.77 15.89
CA GLY A 164 -6.87 -18.71 16.58
C GLY A 164 -7.44 -20.12 16.65
N VAL A 165 -8.67 -20.26 17.14
CA VAL A 165 -9.35 -21.58 17.26
C VAL A 165 -9.54 -22.28 15.91
N LEU A 166 -9.68 -21.53 14.82
CA LEU A 166 -9.84 -22.13 13.48
C LEU A 166 -8.50 -22.62 12.88
N PHE A 167 -7.37 -22.17 13.43
CA PHE A 167 -6.03 -22.57 12.96
C PHE A 167 -5.38 -23.68 13.81
N ASP A 168 -5.89 -23.96 15.00
CA ASP A 168 -5.48 -25.07 15.88
C ASP A 168 -6.21 -26.38 15.49
#